data_05848d42f93f4ee6b12d09c4811aec68
#
_entry.id   05848d42f93f4ee6b12d09c4811aec68
#
_cell.length_a   1.000
_cell.length_b   1.000
_cell.length_c   1.000
_cell.angle_alpha   90.00
_cell.angle_beta   90.00
_cell.angle_gamma   90.00
#
_symmetry.space_group_name_H-M   'P 1'
#
loop_
_entity.id
_entity.type
_entity.pdbx_description
1 polymer ?
#
loop_
_entity_poly.entity_id
_entity_poly.type
_entity_poly.pdbx_seq_one_letter_code
_entity_poly.pdbx_strand_id
1 'polypeptide(L)'
;MAALILGTVLAAMRVSPVPPLRWTGTAYVQTVRNTPXTVVFFFVVFVLPQLDIVFSYFMFAVVALSIYHAALVCEAVRSGINGVDLGQAEAARALGLTFSQTLRMIILPQAFRNVLQPLGSVVSALIRNTSIAAAFGVQELTGMVQRLTTANPDAVIAVLLGGVVAYLILTVVLAAGLSLAERRVARAQ
;
A
#
# COMPACT_ATOMS: atom_id res chain seq x y z
N MET A 1 -0.16 0.30 8.62
CA MET A 1 -0.59 1.65 9.03
C MET A 1 0.37 2.74 8.54
N ALA A 2 1.69 2.66 8.80
CA ALA A 2 2.65 3.69 8.36
C ALA A 2 2.55 4.00 6.86
N ALA A 3 2.50 2.97 6.01
CA ALA A 3 2.37 3.16 4.55
C ALA A 3 1.10 3.92 4.16
N LEU A 4 -0.01 3.68 4.87
CA LEU A 4 -1.28 4.38 4.61
C LEU A 4 -1.16 5.87 4.94
N ILE A 5 -0.61 6.17 6.11
CA ILE A 5 -0.42 7.55 6.56
C ILE A 5 0.52 8.29 5.59
N LEU A 6 1.72 7.72 5.37
CA LEU A 6 2.71 8.34 4.49
C LEU A 6 2.19 8.49 3.05
N GLY A 7 1.52 7.47 2.53
CA GLY A 7 0.97 7.50 1.16
C GLY A 7 -0.13 8.54 1.01
N THR A 8 -0.98 8.70 2.03
CA THR A 8 -2.03 9.74 2.00
C THR A 8 -1.42 11.14 2.05
N VAL A 9 -0.39 11.34 2.89
CA VAL A 9 0.36 12.62 2.94
C VAL A 9 0.99 12.91 1.58
N LEU A 10 1.65 11.91 0.97
CA LEU A 10 2.24 12.05 -0.37
C LEU A 10 1.17 12.40 -1.43
N ALA A 11 -0.02 11.79 -1.34
CA ALA A 11 -1.11 12.11 -2.26
C ALA A 11 -1.56 13.56 -2.09
N ALA A 12 -1.70 14.02 -0.84
CA ALA A 12 -2.04 15.40 -0.54
C ALA A 12 -0.97 16.38 -1.08
N MET A 13 0.32 16.04 -0.91
CA MET A 13 1.41 16.86 -1.46
C MET A 13 1.31 16.96 -2.99
N ARG A 14 0.99 15.85 -3.66
CA ARG A 14 0.97 15.79 -5.14
C ARG A 14 -0.23 16.51 -5.75
N VAL A 15 -1.32 16.70 -5.00
CA VAL A 15 -2.46 17.50 -5.47
C VAL A 15 -2.41 18.94 -4.96
N SER A 16 -1.38 19.29 -4.18
CA SER A 16 -1.22 20.62 -3.60
C SER A 16 -0.97 21.67 -4.69
N PRO A 17 -1.53 22.89 -4.55
CA PRO A 17 -1.18 24.00 -5.44
C PRO A 17 0.24 24.51 -5.22
N VAL A 18 0.93 24.10 -4.15
CA VAL A 18 2.30 24.54 -3.81
C VAL A 18 3.32 23.71 -4.62
N PRO A 19 4.04 24.32 -5.60
CA PRO A 19 4.88 23.54 -6.51
C PRO A 19 5.98 22.72 -5.82
N PRO A 20 6.72 23.22 -4.81
CA PRO A 20 7.72 22.39 -4.13
C PRO A 20 7.14 21.10 -3.53
N LEU A 21 5.96 21.16 -2.89
CA LEU A 21 5.32 19.96 -2.33
C LEU A 21 4.98 18.97 -3.42
N ARG A 22 4.40 19.47 -4.53
CA ARG A 22 4.02 18.63 -5.66
C ARG A 22 5.23 17.94 -6.28
N TRP A 23 6.33 18.69 -6.49
CA TRP A 23 7.55 18.14 -7.06
C TRP A 23 8.18 17.08 -6.14
N THR A 24 8.29 17.38 -4.85
CA THR A 24 8.87 16.44 -3.87
C THR A 24 8.05 15.14 -3.82
N GLY A 25 6.73 15.25 -3.70
CA GLY A 25 5.86 14.07 -3.68
C GLY A 25 5.95 13.27 -4.98
N THR A 26 6.03 13.96 -6.12
CA THR A 26 6.15 13.29 -7.42
C THR A 26 7.50 12.59 -7.56
N ALA A 27 8.59 13.27 -7.18
CA ALA A 27 9.94 12.69 -7.24
C ALA A 27 10.01 11.42 -6.39
N TYR A 28 9.51 11.48 -5.14
CA TYR A 28 9.48 10.31 -4.25
C TYR A 28 8.74 9.14 -4.90
N VAL A 29 7.50 9.38 -5.33
CA VAL A 29 6.66 8.31 -5.87
C VAL A 29 7.28 7.71 -7.13
N GLN A 30 7.78 8.55 -8.05
CA GLN A 30 8.38 8.05 -9.29
C GLN A 30 9.64 7.23 -9.02
N THR A 31 10.49 7.70 -8.10
CA THR A 31 11.71 6.97 -7.74
C THR A 31 11.37 5.62 -7.11
N VAL A 32 10.54 5.63 -6.08
CA VAL A 32 10.25 4.42 -5.29
C VAL A 32 9.49 3.37 -6.11
N ARG A 33 8.47 3.79 -6.89
CA ARG A 33 7.67 2.86 -7.71
C ARG A 33 8.50 2.17 -8.78
N ASN A 34 9.50 2.85 -9.32
CA ASN A 34 10.33 2.31 -10.39
C ASN A 34 11.56 1.57 -9.86
N THR A 35 11.70 1.45 -8.52
CA THR A 35 12.76 0.68 -7.85
C THR A 35 12.14 -0.63 -7.34
N PRO A 36 12.78 -1.77 -7.59
CA PRO A 36 12.27 -3.03 -7.03
C PRO A 36 12.27 -3.02 -5.50
N UNK A 37 11.30 -3.67 -4.70
CA UNK A 37 11.20 -3.72 -3.59
C UNK A 37 12.19 -4.10 -2.99
N THR A 38 12.85 -5.25 -3.48
CA THR A 38 14.05 -5.87 -2.90
C THR A 38 15.22 -4.87 -2.78
N VAL A 39 15.40 -4.01 -3.78
CA VAL A 39 16.45 -2.98 -3.74
C VAL A 39 16.18 -1.97 -2.61
N VAL A 40 14.93 -1.63 -2.37
CA VAL A 40 14.58 -0.78 -1.22
C VAL A 40 14.96 -1.46 0.11
N PHE A 41 14.71 -2.78 0.21
CA PHE A 41 15.15 -3.55 1.38
C PHE A 41 16.68 -3.49 1.54
N PHE A 42 17.44 -3.73 0.45
CA PHE A 42 18.91 -3.64 0.52
C PHE A 42 19.35 -2.27 1.03
N PHE A 43 18.75 -1.21 0.49
CA PHE A 43 19.10 0.14 0.90
C PHE A 43 18.82 0.34 2.41
N VAL A 44 17.63 -0.05 2.86
CA VAL A 44 17.24 0.15 4.27
C VAL A 44 18.11 -0.69 5.21
N VAL A 45 18.34 -1.97 4.87
CA VAL A 45 19.07 -2.88 5.78
C VAL A 45 20.57 -2.61 5.81
N PHE A 46 21.16 -2.19 4.69
CA PHE A 46 22.62 -2.05 4.61
C PHE A 46 23.13 -0.61 4.64
N VAL A 47 22.33 0.36 4.19
CA VAL A 47 22.76 1.76 4.19
C VAL A 47 22.44 2.47 5.52
N LEU A 48 21.26 2.24 6.10
CA LEU A 48 20.90 2.93 7.34
C LEU A 48 21.91 2.67 8.48
N PRO A 49 22.39 1.42 8.69
CA PRO A 49 23.43 1.21 9.72
C PRO A 49 24.74 1.97 9.45
N GLN A 50 25.09 2.23 8.19
CA GLN A 50 26.28 3.04 7.87
C GLN A 50 26.10 4.51 8.29
N LEU A 51 24.86 4.92 8.52
CA LEU A 51 24.50 6.27 8.98
C LEU A 51 24.18 6.27 10.49
N ASP A 52 24.64 5.23 11.22
CA ASP A 52 24.39 5.02 12.65
C ASP A 52 22.91 4.86 13.02
N ILE A 53 22.05 4.51 12.03
CA ILE A 53 20.63 4.24 12.27
C ILE A 53 20.45 2.72 12.32
N VAL A 54 20.41 2.17 13.52
CA VAL A 54 20.37 0.72 13.74
C VAL A 54 19.02 0.30 14.33
N PHE A 55 18.37 -0.63 13.67
CA PHE A 55 17.08 -1.19 14.07
C PHE A 55 17.17 -2.73 14.14
N SER A 56 16.16 -3.36 14.75
CA SER A 56 15.97 -4.80 14.62
C SER A 56 15.63 -5.16 13.15
N TYR A 57 15.92 -6.39 12.73
CA TYR A 57 15.58 -6.84 11.37
C TYR A 57 14.09 -6.66 11.07
N PHE A 58 13.23 -6.92 12.06
CA PHE A 58 11.79 -6.68 11.93
C PHE A 58 11.48 -5.21 11.63
N MET A 59 12.12 -4.29 12.37
CA MET A 59 11.87 -2.85 12.16
C MET A 59 12.41 -2.38 10.80
N PHE A 60 13.56 -2.89 10.35
CA PHE A 60 14.05 -2.61 9.00
C PHE A 60 13.03 -3.04 7.95
N ALA A 61 12.41 -4.22 8.12
CA ALA A 61 11.39 -4.70 7.19
C ALA A 61 10.15 -3.77 7.21
N VAL A 62 9.72 -3.34 8.41
CA VAL A 62 8.60 -2.39 8.53
C VAL A 62 8.92 -1.08 7.79
N VAL A 63 10.13 -0.55 7.95
CA VAL A 63 10.56 0.69 7.29
C VAL A 63 10.59 0.50 5.76
N ALA A 64 11.23 -0.57 5.27
CA ALA A 64 11.34 -0.84 3.83
C ALA A 64 9.96 -1.00 3.18
N LEU A 65 9.09 -1.81 3.81
CA LEU A 65 7.72 -2.02 3.31
C LEU A 65 6.91 -0.73 3.37
N SER A 66 7.11 0.10 4.41
CA SER A 66 6.38 1.38 4.55
C SER A 66 6.80 2.36 3.46
N ILE A 67 8.10 2.49 3.20
CA ILE A 67 8.63 3.34 2.13
C ILE A 67 8.01 2.92 0.78
N TYR A 68 8.13 1.64 0.46
CA TYR A 68 7.69 1.14 -0.85
C TYR A 68 6.17 1.30 -1.03
N HIS A 69 5.41 0.81 -0.03
CA HIS A 69 3.94 0.82 -0.16
C HIS A 69 3.34 2.21 0.02
N ALA A 70 4.03 3.18 0.63
CA ALA A 70 3.56 4.56 0.67
C ALA A 70 3.43 5.14 -0.75
N ALA A 71 4.36 4.81 -1.65
CA ALA A 71 4.27 5.26 -3.04
C ALA A 71 3.06 4.64 -3.76
N LEU A 72 2.78 3.34 -3.50
CA LEU A 72 1.63 2.66 -4.10
C LEU A 72 0.30 3.18 -3.53
N VAL A 73 0.25 3.42 -2.21
CA VAL A 73 -0.92 4.02 -1.55
C VAL A 73 -1.19 5.42 -2.13
N CYS A 74 -0.14 6.22 -2.31
CA CYS A 74 -0.27 7.55 -2.91
C CYS A 74 -0.96 7.47 -4.28
N GLU A 75 -0.55 6.53 -5.13
CA GLU A 75 -1.18 6.37 -6.45
C GLU A 75 -2.61 5.85 -6.34
N ALA A 76 -2.89 4.94 -5.41
CA ALA A 76 -4.25 4.45 -5.18
C ALA A 76 -5.18 5.59 -4.77
N VAL A 77 -4.73 6.44 -3.84
CA VAL A 77 -5.52 7.59 -3.37
C VAL A 77 -5.74 8.58 -4.53
N ARG A 78 -4.68 8.91 -5.26
CA ARG A 78 -4.79 9.83 -6.42
C ARG A 78 -5.74 9.28 -7.50
N SER A 79 -5.64 7.98 -7.77
CA SER A 79 -6.53 7.33 -8.75
C SER A 79 -8.00 7.46 -8.33
N GLY A 80 -8.29 7.27 -7.05
CA GLY A 80 -9.65 7.41 -6.54
C GLY A 80 -10.18 8.84 -6.64
N ILE A 81 -9.34 9.83 -6.34
CA ILE A 81 -9.73 11.24 -6.47
C ILE A 81 -9.97 11.60 -7.94
N ASN A 82 -9.04 11.21 -8.82
CA ASN A 82 -9.14 11.48 -10.25
C ASN A 82 -10.29 10.71 -10.93
N GLY A 83 -10.79 9.66 -10.28
CA GLY A 83 -11.93 8.89 -10.78
C GLY A 83 -13.30 9.55 -10.54
N VAL A 84 -13.33 10.69 -9.86
CA VAL A 84 -14.57 11.46 -9.72
C VAL A 84 -14.72 12.35 -10.96
N ASP A 85 -15.89 12.25 -11.61
CA ASP A 85 -16.16 13.00 -12.83
C ASP A 85 -16.11 14.51 -12.55
N LEU A 86 -15.43 15.26 -13.41
CA LEU A 86 -15.31 16.71 -13.29
C LEU A 86 -16.68 17.39 -13.35
N GLY A 87 -17.62 16.82 -14.11
CA GLY A 87 -18.99 17.31 -14.18
C GLY A 87 -19.70 17.38 -12.83
N GLN A 88 -19.30 16.52 -11.88
CA GLN A 88 -19.85 16.56 -10.50
C GLN A 88 -19.55 17.91 -9.82
N ALA A 89 -18.31 18.38 -9.96
CA ALA A 89 -17.89 19.66 -9.38
C ALA A 89 -18.55 20.83 -10.11
N GLU A 90 -18.73 20.73 -11.43
CA GLU A 90 -19.37 21.77 -12.22
C GLU A 90 -20.87 21.88 -11.89
N ALA A 91 -21.55 20.73 -11.80
CA ALA A 91 -22.98 20.69 -11.43
C ALA A 91 -23.20 21.26 -10.01
N ALA A 92 -22.32 20.89 -9.07
CA ALA A 92 -22.39 21.42 -7.70
C ALA A 92 -22.27 22.95 -7.68
N ARG A 93 -21.33 23.50 -8.47
CA ARG A 93 -21.16 24.96 -8.58
C ARG A 93 -22.40 25.63 -9.22
N ALA A 94 -22.96 24.97 -10.23
CA ALA A 94 -24.20 25.50 -10.88
C ALA A 94 -25.39 25.58 -9.91
N LEU A 95 -25.41 24.68 -8.89
CA LEU A 95 -26.39 24.68 -7.82
C LEU A 95 -26.06 25.66 -6.68
N GLY A 96 -24.96 26.42 -6.81
CA GLY A 96 -24.55 27.42 -5.82
C GLY A 96 -23.82 26.84 -4.61
N LEU A 97 -23.36 25.59 -4.66
CA LEU A 97 -22.61 25.02 -3.53
C LEU A 97 -21.23 25.68 -3.42
N THR A 98 -20.85 25.97 -2.19
CA THR A 98 -19.48 26.47 -1.91
C THR A 98 -18.45 25.36 -2.16
N PHE A 99 -17.18 25.73 -2.30
CA PHE A 99 -16.09 24.75 -2.46
C PHE A 99 -16.12 23.69 -1.35
N SER A 100 -16.29 24.11 -0.09
CA SER A 100 -16.32 23.19 1.05
C SER A 100 -17.51 22.22 0.98
N GLN A 101 -18.68 22.71 0.60
CA GLN A 101 -19.87 21.87 0.41
C GLN A 101 -19.68 20.89 -0.73
N THR A 102 -19.20 21.36 -1.89
CA THR A 102 -18.89 20.50 -3.04
C THR A 102 -17.92 19.40 -2.64
N LEU A 103 -16.82 19.77 -1.96
CA LEU A 103 -15.79 18.82 -1.55
C LEU A 103 -16.36 17.76 -0.60
N ARG A 104 -17.04 18.18 0.47
CA ARG A 104 -17.49 17.28 1.53
C ARG A 104 -18.71 16.44 1.13
N MET A 105 -19.64 17.02 0.38
CA MET A 105 -20.92 16.37 0.09
C MET A 105 -20.92 15.57 -1.19
N ILE A 106 -20.06 15.97 -2.17
CA ILE A 106 -20.09 15.37 -3.51
C ILE A 106 -18.78 14.61 -3.80
N ILE A 107 -17.63 15.28 -3.64
CA ILE A 107 -16.34 14.74 -4.14
C ILE A 107 -15.78 13.67 -3.20
N LEU A 108 -15.65 13.99 -1.89
CA LEU A 108 -14.99 13.08 -0.95
C LEU A 108 -15.71 11.73 -0.81
N PRO A 109 -17.06 11.66 -0.74
CA PRO A 109 -17.72 10.36 -0.65
C PRO A 109 -17.46 9.49 -1.90
N GLN A 110 -17.48 10.09 -3.08
CA GLN A 110 -17.22 9.37 -4.33
C GLN A 110 -15.76 8.96 -4.42
N ALA A 111 -14.83 9.88 -4.12
CA ALA A 111 -13.40 9.59 -4.13
C ALA A 111 -13.06 8.44 -3.16
N PHE A 112 -13.65 8.44 -1.96
CA PHE A 112 -13.40 7.39 -0.97
C PHE A 112 -13.77 6.00 -1.52
N ARG A 113 -14.91 5.91 -2.22
CA ARG A 113 -15.31 4.63 -2.85
C ARG A 113 -14.33 4.20 -3.93
N ASN A 114 -13.96 5.15 -4.78
CA ASN A 114 -13.04 4.88 -5.90
C ASN A 114 -11.64 4.45 -5.40
N VAL A 115 -11.25 4.86 -4.17
CA VAL A 115 -9.97 4.48 -3.57
C VAL A 115 -9.98 3.02 -3.07
N LEU A 116 -11.14 2.49 -2.64
CA LEU A 116 -11.20 1.20 -1.94
C LEU A 116 -10.59 0.06 -2.78
N GLN A 117 -10.98 -0.06 -4.05
CA GLN A 117 -10.51 -1.14 -4.92
C GLN A 117 -9.00 -1.08 -5.19
N PRO A 118 -8.42 0.05 -5.65
CA PRO A 118 -6.97 0.11 -5.82
C PRO A 118 -6.21 -0.05 -4.50
N LEU A 119 -6.75 0.46 -3.38
CA LEU A 119 -6.13 0.29 -2.08
C LEU A 119 -6.12 -1.18 -1.66
N GLY A 120 -7.20 -1.92 -1.95
CA GLY A 120 -7.26 -3.36 -1.72
C GLY A 120 -6.16 -4.11 -2.46
N SER A 121 -5.89 -3.71 -3.70
CA SER A 121 -4.79 -4.29 -4.49
C SER A 121 -3.42 -4.01 -3.85
N VAL A 122 -3.23 -2.80 -3.32
CA VAL A 122 -1.98 -2.42 -2.63
C VAL A 122 -1.80 -3.24 -1.35
N VAL A 123 -2.87 -3.44 -0.57
CA VAL A 123 -2.79 -4.23 0.68
C VAL A 123 -2.53 -5.71 0.35
N SER A 124 -3.14 -6.24 -0.70
CA SER A 124 -2.85 -7.60 -1.17
C SER A 124 -1.39 -7.76 -1.61
N ALA A 125 -0.86 -6.75 -2.31
CA ALA A 125 0.56 -6.73 -2.69
C ALA A 125 1.46 -6.65 -1.44
N LEU A 126 1.08 -5.86 -0.42
CA LEU A 126 1.83 -5.75 0.82
C LEU A 126 1.97 -7.12 1.50
N ILE A 127 0.88 -7.90 1.60
CA ILE A 127 0.93 -9.23 2.19
C ILE A 127 1.95 -10.12 1.46
N ARG A 128 1.89 -10.14 0.13
CA ARG A 128 2.85 -10.96 -0.64
C ARG A 128 4.28 -10.46 -0.48
N ASN A 129 4.46 -9.15 -0.43
CA ASN A 129 5.79 -8.52 -0.32
C ASN A 129 6.44 -8.70 1.06
N THR A 130 5.67 -9.08 2.10
CA THR A 130 6.28 -9.42 3.39
C THR A 130 7.22 -10.63 3.25
N SER A 131 7.01 -11.50 2.26
CA SER A 131 7.90 -12.65 2.01
C SER A 131 9.35 -12.23 1.74
N ILE A 132 9.58 -11.03 1.20
CA ILE A 132 10.94 -10.52 0.95
C ILE A 132 11.72 -10.38 2.27
N ALA A 133 11.02 -10.08 3.38
CA ALA A 133 11.65 -9.89 4.68
C ALA A 133 12.35 -11.17 5.20
N ALA A 134 11.93 -12.36 4.74
CA ALA A 134 12.61 -13.63 5.09
C ALA A 134 14.09 -13.61 4.67
N ALA A 135 14.40 -13.05 3.49
CA ALA A 135 15.76 -12.95 2.99
C ALA A 135 16.64 -12.01 3.84
N PHE A 136 16.02 -11.19 4.69
CA PHE A 136 16.71 -10.23 5.56
C PHE A 136 16.57 -10.59 7.04
N GLY A 137 16.36 -11.89 7.33
CA GLY A 137 16.39 -12.41 8.69
C GLY A 137 15.11 -12.30 9.50
N VAL A 138 14.02 -11.88 8.88
CA VAL A 138 12.72 -11.78 9.58
C VAL A 138 12.01 -13.14 9.58
N GLN A 139 11.57 -13.56 10.76
CA GLN A 139 10.80 -14.80 10.91
C GLN A 139 9.35 -14.54 10.51
N GLU A 140 9.00 -14.90 9.27
CA GLU A 140 7.64 -14.81 8.76
C GLU A 140 7.31 -16.09 7.98
N LEU A 141 6.18 -16.15 7.29
CA LEU A 141 5.68 -17.37 6.66
C LEU A 141 6.70 -18.01 5.69
N THR A 142 7.34 -17.20 4.83
CA THR A 142 8.33 -17.72 3.87
C THR A 142 9.58 -18.26 4.59
N GLY A 143 10.04 -17.55 5.62
CA GLY A 143 11.15 -18.01 6.45
C GLY A 143 10.82 -19.34 7.14
N MET A 144 9.57 -19.50 7.58
CA MET A 144 9.13 -20.78 8.17
C MET A 144 9.14 -21.89 7.11
N VAL A 145 8.64 -21.62 5.90
CA VAL A 145 8.66 -22.59 4.79
C VAL A 145 10.13 -23.01 4.49
N GLN A 146 11.05 -22.06 4.41
CA GLN A 146 12.48 -22.35 4.19
C GLN A 146 13.04 -23.28 5.26
N ARG A 147 12.75 -22.99 6.53
CA ARG A 147 13.21 -23.84 7.65
C ARG A 147 12.63 -25.24 7.58
N LEU A 148 11.34 -25.35 7.32
CA LEU A 148 10.67 -26.65 7.27
C LEU A 148 11.15 -27.50 6.11
N THR A 149 11.42 -26.90 4.95
CA THR A 149 11.99 -27.64 3.80
C THR A 149 13.41 -28.13 4.08
N THR A 150 14.21 -27.31 4.78
CA THR A 150 15.58 -27.73 5.17
C THR A 150 15.54 -28.83 6.23
N ALA A 151 14.61 -28.74 7.19
CA ALA A 151 14.51 -29.72 8.28
C ALA A 151 13.87 -31.04 7.84
N ASN A 152 13.10 -31.04 6.75
CA ASN A 152 12.33 -32.22 6.31
C ASN A 152 12.54 -32.45 4.80
N PRO A 153 13.71 -32.94 4.40
CA PRO A 153 14.02 -33.14 2.97
C PRO A 153 13.06 -34.09 2.24
N ASP A 154 12.44 -35.01 2.98
CA ASP A 154 11.50 -35.97 2.40
C ASP A 154 10.10 -35.36 2.19
N ALA A 155 9.81 -34.19 2.76
CA ALA A 155 8.51 -33.53 2.72
C ALA A 155 8.49 -32.18 2.02
N VAL A 156 9.54 -31.86 1.22
CA VAL A 156 9.71 -30.55 0.59
C VAL A 156 8.45 -30.13 -0.18
N ILE A 157 7.90 -31.04 -1.00
CA ILE A 157 6.72 -30.72 -1.82
C ILE A 157 5.53 -30.36 -0.93
N ALA A 158 5.29 -31.16 0.13
CA ALA A 158 4.17 -30.89 1.05
C ALA A 158 4.33 -29.55 1.77
N VAL A 159 5.55 -29.23 2.20
CA VAL A 159 5.85 -27.95 2.88
C VAL A 159 5.62 -26.77 1.93
N LEU A 160 6.11 -26.87 0.68
CA LEU A 160 5.92 -25.82 -0.32
C LEU A 160 4.44 -25.61 -0.64
N LEU A 161 3.69 -26.70 -0.84
CA LEU A 161 2.24 -26.62 -1.06
C LEU A 161 1.54 -25.99 0.15
N GLY A 162 1.95 -26.34 1.37
CA GLY A 162 1.43 -25.73 2.60
C GLY A 162 1.65 -24.22 2.61
N GLY A 163 2.84 -23.77 2.22
CA GLY A 163 3.16 -22.33 2.09
C GLY A 163 2.27 -21.62 1.09
N VAL A 164 2.06 -22.25 -0.08
CA VAL A 164 1.16 -21.71 -1.12
C VAL A 164 -0.25 -21.57 -0.56
N VAL A 165 -0.76 -22.63 0.08
CA VAL A 165 -2.11 -22.62 0.66
C VAL A 165 -2.23 -21.54 1.73
N ALA A 166 -1.22 -21.37 2.58
CA ALA A 166 -1.25 -20.35 3.62
C ALA A 166 -1.34 -18.94 3.02
N TYR A 167 -0.54 -18.63 1.98
CA TYR A 167 -0.63 -17.33 1.31
C TYR A 167 -1.98 -17.14 0.61
N LEU A 168 -2.53 -18.20 0.01
CA LEU A 168 -3.85 -18.12 -0.62
C LEU A 168 -4.93 -17.81 0.42
N ILE A 169 -4.91 -18.47 1.57
CA ILE A 169 -5.86 -18.20 2.66
C ILE A 169 -5.76 -16.74 3.09
N LEU A 170 -4.54 -16.24 3.35
CA LEU A 170 -4.36 -14.86 3.78
C LEU A 170 -4.90 -13.86 2.75
N THR A 171 -4.60 -14.07 1.46
CA THR A 171 -5.03 -13.14 0.41
C THR A 171 -6.54 -13.25 0.14
N VAL A 172 -7.11 -14.45 0.18
CA VAL A 172 -8.56 -14.64 -0.03
C VAL A 172 -9.36 -14.03 1.12
N VAL A 173 -8.93 -14.26 2.38
CA VAL A 173 -9.61 -13.68 3.56
C VAL A 173 -9.58 -12.15 3.47
N LEU A 174 -8.42 -11.58 3.10
CA LEU A 174 -8.32 -10.13 2.91
C LEU A 174 -9.24 -9.64 1.79
N ALA A 175 -9.20 -10.30 0.63
CA ALA A 175 -10.03 -9.90 -0.52
C ALA A 175 -11.52 -9.97 -0.18
N ALA A 176 -11.94 -11.01 0.54
CA ALA A 176 -13.33 -11.14 1.01
C ALA A 176 -13.71 -9.99 1.96
N GLY A 177 -12.82 -9.68 2.91
CA GLY A 177 -13.03 -8.56 3.84
C GLY A 177 -13.16 -7.22 3.13
N LEU A 178 -12.30 -6.97 2.15
CA LEU A 178 -12.34 -5.74 1.34
C LEU A 178 -13.61 -5.66 0.52
N SER A 179 -14.02 -6.76 -0.13
CA SER A 179 -15.25 -6.77 -0.94
C SER A 179 -16.49 -6.54 -0.07
N LEU A 180 -16.51 -7.05 1.16
CA LEU A 180 -17.59 -6.77 2.09
C LEU A 180 -17.62 -5.29 2.49
N ALA A 181 -16.46 -4.70 2.73
CA ALA A 181 -16.35 -3.26 3.03
C ALA A 181 -16.86 -2.41 1.86
N GLU A 182 -16.45 -2.76 0.64
CA GLU A 182 -16.93 -2.08 -0.58
C GLU A 182 -18.46 -2.14 -0.70
N ARG A 183 -19.04 -3.33 -0.50
CA ARG A 183 -20.50 -3.51 -0.58
C ARG A 183 -21.24 -2.70 0.49
N ARG A 184 -20.68 -2.62 1.71
CA ARG A 184 -21.28 -1.80 2.78
C ARG A 184 -21.28 -0.31 2.43
N VAL A 185 -20.14 0.17 1.92
CA VAL A 185 -20.01 1.58 1.51
C VAL A 185 -20.95 1.89 0.34
N ALA A 186 -21.13 0.94 -0.60
CA ALA A 186 -22.04 1.11 -1.74
C ALA A 186 -23.51 1.15 -1.31
N ARG A 187 -23.89 0.44 -0.24
CA ARG A 187 -25.29 0.36 0.23
C ARG A 187 -25.69 1.52 1.16
N ALA A 188 -24.74 2.30 1.66
CA ALA A 188 -24.99 3.36 2.64
C ALA A 188 -25.56 4.64 1.98
N GLN A 189 -26.16 4.51 0.78
CA GLN A 189 -26.89 5.53 0.06
C GLN A 189 -28.29 5.02 -0.30
#